data_5166a3d3df5e6e804eccd538b9d0c411
#
_entry.id   5166a3d3df5e6e804eccd538b9d0c411
#
_cell.length_a   1.000
_cell.length_b   1.000
_cell.length_c   1.000
_cell.angle_alpha   90.00
_cell.angle_beta   90.00
_cell.angle_gamma   90.00
#
_symmetry.space_group_name_H-M   'P 1'
#
loop_
_entity.id
_entity.type
_entity.pdbx_description
1 polymer ?
#
loop_
_entity_poly.entity_id
_entity_poly.type
_entity_poly.pdbx_seq_one_letter_code
_entity_poly.pdbx_strand_id
1 'polypeptide(L)'
;MFNKKTCFSMLLLALAMMPTLFNSCKEKVQTVEVPELYHAWHWKSTSVGGFVGLVYPEADKTLIFEFDSDNRLNVEYDGEMLATGEQVTVTKSNNTSYGDYYITLPKQLQKKIRQRTGQTEANLILEGYLRFEYPDNGETWLFITSKDGKNVGVEGGADFHGQTCFARGMELHQ
;
A
#
# COMPACT_ATOMS: atom_id res chain seq x y z
N MET A 1 -60.62 -24.58 15.70
CA MET A 1 -59.58 -25.67 15.64
C MET A 1 -58.52 -25.26 14.61
N PHE A 2 -57.44 -24.70 15.02
CA PHE A 2 -56.35 -24.32 14.09
C PHE A 2 -55.48 -25.54 13.78
N ASN A 3 -55.37 -25.83 12.51
CA ASN A 3 -54.72 -27.03 12.00
C ASN A 3 -53.21 -26.92 12.17
N LYS A 4 -52.59 -27.73 13.05
CA LYS A 4 -51.15 -27.73 13.38
C LYS A 4 -50.24 -27.90 12.15
N LYS A 5 -50.73 -28.42 11.04
CA LYS A 5 -49.98 -28.60 9.79
C LYS A 5 -49.73 -27.29 9.03
N THR A 6 -50.64 -26.31 9.14
CA THR A 6 -50.47 -25.00 8.46
C THR A 6 -49.46 -24.12 9.16
N CYS A 7 -49.28 -24.23 10.48
CA CYS A 7 -48.31 -23.46 11.24
C CYS A 7 -46.86 -23.89 10.95
N PHE A 8 -46.65 -25.20 10.69
CA PHE A 8 -45.33 -25.74 10.41
C PHE A 8 -44.82 -25.36 8.99
N SER A 9 -45.75 -25.25 8.03
CA SER A 9 -45.41 -24.84 6.66
C SER A 9 -45.05 -23.37 6.57
N MET A 10 -45.67 -22.48 7.35
CA MET A 10 -45.34 -21.05 7.40
C MET A 10 -44.00 -20.81 8.11
N LEU A 11 -43.66 -21.63 9.11
CA LEU A 11 -42.36 -21.49 9.81
C LEU A 11 -41.18 -21.90 8.91
N LEU A 12 -41.37 -22.93 8.06
CA LEU A 12 -40.35 -23.34 7.10
C LEU A 12 -40.15 -22.33 5.98
N LEU A 13 -41.20 -21.62 5.52
CA LEU A 13 -41.05 -20.56 4.53
C LEU A 13 -40.32 -19.33 5.10
N ALA A 14 -40.51 -18.99 6.37
CA ALA A 14 -39.83 -17.88 7.03
C ALA A 14 -38.31 -18.14 7.22
N LEU A 15 -37.93 -19.41 7.45
CA LEU A 15 -36.49 -19.76 7.55
C LEU A 15 -35.76 -19.79 6.18
N ALA A 16 -36.51 -20.03 5.09
CA ALA A 16 -35.87 -20.06 3.75
C ALA A 16 -35.59 -18.66 3.18
N MET A 17 -36.16 -17.59 3.74
CA MET A 17 -35.92 -16.20 3.28
C MET A 17 -34.85 -15.45 4.07
N MET A 18 -34.26 -16.04 5.11
CA MET A 18 -33.19 -15.38 5.91
C MET A 18 -31.76 -15.35 5.32
N PRO A 19 -31.37 -16.14 4.32
CA PRO A 19 -29.98 -16.02 3.82
C PRO A 19 -29.71 -14.84 2.91
N THR A 20 -30.70 -14.05 2.50
CA THR A 20 -30.47 -12.98 1.51
C THR A 20 -30.21 -11.60 2.12
N LEU A 21 -30.29 -11.44 3.45
CA LEU A 21 -30.06 -10.14 4.11
C LEU A 21 -28.64 -9.92 4.63
N PHE A 22 -27.75 -10.91 4.51
CA PHE A 22 -26.33 -10.76 4.87
C PHE A 22 -25.43 -10.56 3.65
N ASN A 23 -25.93 -9.99 2.55
CA ASN A 23 -25.03 -9.32 1.62
C ASN A 23 -24.52 -8.06 2.31
N SER A 24 -23.53 -8.26 3.18
CA SER A 24 -22.64 -7.21 3.62
C SER A 24 -22.21 -6.47 2.36
N CYS A 25 -22.68 -5.25 2.16
CA CYS A 25 -22.07 -4.30 1.23
C CYS A 25 -20.63 -4.13 1.68
N LYS A 26 -19.74 -4.98 1.19
CA LYS A 26 -18.32 -4.64 1.18
C LYS A 26 -18.28 -3.40 0.32
N GLU A 27 -18.09 -2.25 0.92
CA GLU A 27 -17.78 -1.02 0.23
C GLU A 27 -16.68 -1.36 -0.77
N LYS A 28 -17.00 -1.27 -2.08
CA LYS A 28 -15.99 -1.46 -3.11
C LYS A 28 -15.01 -0.32 -2.92
N VAL A 29 -13.82 -0.64 -2.43
CA VAL A 29 -12.72 0.32 -2.37
C VAL A 29 -12.52 0.83 -3.78
N GLN A 30 -12.83 2.11 -4.02
CA GLN A 30 -12.69 2.71 -5.32
C GLN A 30 -11.22 3.05 -5.56
N THR A 31 -10.56 2.25 -6.37
CA THR A 31 -9.21 2.54 -6.85
C THR A 31 -9.24 3.75 -7.77
N VAL A 32 -8.30 4.66 -7.62
CA VAL A 32 -8.13 5.85 -8.47
C VAL A 32 -6.89 5.71 -9.34
N GLU A 33 -6.94 6.36 -10.50
CA GLU A 33 -5.78 6.51 -11.38
C GLU A 33 -4.92 7.68 -10.89
N VAL A 34 -3.60 7.47 -10.85
CA VAL A 34 -2.62 8.47 -10.43
C VAL A 34 -1.48 8.47 -11.47
N PRO A 35 -1.62 9.25 -12.56
CA PRO A 35 -0.64 9.24 -13.66
C PRO A 35 0.80 9.53 -13.21
N GLU A 36 0.98 10.34 -12.17
CA GLU A 36 2.30 10.64 -11.60
C GLU A 36 2.99 9.40 -11.03
N LEU A 37 2.23 8.34 -10.71
CA LEU A 37 2.77 7.09 -10.19
C LEU A 37 3.33 6.19 -11.31
N TYR A 38 2.86 6.32 -12.56
CA TYR A 38 3.14 5.40 -13.68
C TYR A 38 4.56 5.54 -14.24
N HIS A 39 5.55 5.26 -13.39
CA HIS A 39 6.98 5.35 -13.68
C HIS A 39 7.75 4.29 -12.92
N ALA A 40 9.03 4.15 -13.26
CA ALA A 40 9.98 3.40 -12.46
C ALA A 40 10.51 4.27 -11.30
N TRP A 41 10.43 3.75 -10.09
CA TRP A 41 10.78 4.41 -8.85
C TRP A 41 11.88 3.65 -8.12
N HIS A 42 13.02 4.27 -7.92
CA HIS A 42 14.19 3.69 -7.27
C HIS A 42 14.22 4.06 -5.79
N TRP A 43 14.21 3.09 -4.90
CA TRP A 43 14.35 3.35 -3.46
C TRP A 43 15.67 4.04 -3.16
N LYS A 44 15.59 5.16 -2.47
CA LYS A 44 16.76 5.98 -2.07
C LYS A 44 17.04 5.88 -0.58
N SER A 45 16.01 6.01 0.24
CA SER A 45 16.16 5.94 1.70
C SER A 45 14.81 5.75 2.37
N THR A 46 14.86 5.39 3.66
CA THR A 46 13.70 5.45 4.54
C THR A 46 14.07 6.24 5.79
N SER A 47 13.33 7.29 6.09
CA SER A 47 13.37 7.96 7.39
C SER A 47 12.58 7.13 8.39
N VAL A 48 13.24 6.65 9.43
CA VAL A 48 12.60 5.83 10.46
C VAL A 48 12.09 6.66 11.65
N GLY A 49 12.01 7.98 11.47
CA GLY A 49 11.47 8.94 12.43
C GLY A 49 12.40 9.30 13.58
N GLY A 50 12.16 10.45 14.18
CA GLY A 50 12.95 10.94 15.31
C GLY A 50 14.45 11.07 15.00
N PHE A 51 15.27 10.81 15.99
CA PHE A 51 16.74 10.86 15.89
C PHE A 51 17.37 9.57 15.35
N VAL A 52 16.58 8.57 14.93
CA VAL A 52 17.08 7.23 14.54
C VAL A 52 17.81 7.24 13.19
N GLY A 53 17.56 8.24 12.34
CA GLY A 53 18.32 8.44 11.12
C GLY A 53 17.65 7.90 9.86
N LEU A 54 18.46 7.79 8.79
CA LEU A 54 18.05 7.30 7.49
C LEU A 54 18.57 5.87 7.27
N VAL A 55 17.70 5.01 6.78
CA VAL A 55 18.05 3.69 6.26
C VAL A 55 18.20 3.79 4.75
N TYR A 56 19.28 3.27 4.23
CA TYR A 56 19.60 3.24 2.80
C TYR A 56 19.55 1.80 2.27
N PRO A 57 19.34 1.62 0.95
CA PRO A 57 19.65 0.34 0.31
C PRO A 57 21.09 -0.10 0.64
N GLU A 58 21.34 -1.40 0.63
CA GLU A 58 22.73 -1.89 0.65
C GLU A 58 23.51 -1.30 -0.52
N ALA A 59 24.82 -1.05 -0.28
CA ALA A 59 25.69 -0.54 -1.34
C ALA A 59 25.61 -1.47 -2.57
N ASP A 60 25.52 -0.86 -3.75
CA ASP A 60 25.45 -1.53 -5.06
C ASP A 60 24.16 -2.35 -5.32
N LYS A 61 23.16 -2.32 -4.42
CA LYS A 61 21.89 -2.96 -4.65
C LYS A 61 20.77 -1.94 -4.92
N THR A 62 19.89 -2.30 -5.85
CA THR A 62 18.75 -1.45 -6.24
C THR A 62 17.44 -2.14 -5.97
N LEU A 63 16.46 -1.42 -5.44
CA LEU A 63 15.07 -1.83 -5.37
C LEU A 63 14.27 -0.86 -6.25
N ILE A 64 13.58 -1.42 -7.25
CA ILE A 64 12.85 -0.65 -8.25
C ILE A 64 11.38 -1.08 -8.20
N PHE A 65 10.49 -0.09 -8.17
CA PHE A 65 9.06 -0.22 -8.32
C PHE A 65 8.64 0.43 -9.63
N GLU A 66 7.99 -0.33 -10.51
CA GLU A 66 7.45 0.19 -11.76
C GLU A 66 5.94 0.00 -11.76
N PHE A 67 5.21 1.09 -11.85
CA PHE A 67 3.74 1.09 -11.88
C PHE A 67 3.25 1.37 -13.28
N ASP A 68 2.21 0.64 -13.70
CA ASP A 68 1.49 0.88 -14.95
C ASP A 68 0.14 1.59 -14.72
N SER A 69 -0.53 1.94 -15.83
CA SER A 69 -1.83 2.63 -15.82
C SER A 69 -2.99 1.83 -15.23
N ASP A 70 -2.82 0.51 -15.09
CA ASP A 70 -3.82 -0.37 -14.48
C ASP A 70 -3.61 -0.53 -12.96
N ASN A 71 -2.74 0.28 -12.35
CA ASN A 71 -2.28 0.15 -10.97
C ASN A 71 -1.66 -1.23 -10.69
N ARG A 72 -0.92 -1.78 -11.67
CA ARG A 72 -0.12 -2.98 -11.47
C ARG A 72 1.31 -2.60 -11.18
N LEU A 73 1.95 -3.38 -10.36
CA LEU A 73 3.31 -3.15 -9.87
C LEU A 73 4.23 -4.29 -10.31
N ASN A 74 5.30 -3.92 -10.99
CA ASN A 74 6.50 -4.73 -11.14
C ASN A 74 7.50 -4.34 -10.05
N VAL A 75 8.16 -5.34 -9.47
CA VAL A 75 9.20 -5.11 -8.45
C VAL A 75 10.45 -5.85 -8.84
N GLU A 76 11.54 -5.12 -8.96
CA GLU A 76 12.87 -5.66 -9.18
C GLU A 76 13.78 -5.36 -7.98
N TYR A 77 14.60 -6.32 -7.59
CA TYR A 77 15.66 -6.13 -6.60
C TYR A 77 16.95 -6.76 -7.11
N ASP A 78 17.98 -5.93 -7.25
CA ASP A 78 19.32 -6.34 -7.66
C ASP A 78 19.35 -7.14 -8.98
N GLY A 79 18.56 -6.68 -9.98
CA GLY A 79 18.40 -7.34 -11.27
C GLY A 79 17.49 -8.58 -11.29
N GLU A 80 16.93 -8.97 -10.12
CA GLU A 80 15.98 -10.09 -10.03
C GLU A 80 14.54 -9.57 -9.93
N MET A 81 13.68 -10.04 -10.83
CA MET A 81 12.25 -9.72 -10.79
C MET A 81 11.57 -10.44 -9.61
N LEU A 82 11.17 -9.67 -8.60
CA LEU A 82 10.46 -10.19 -7.44
C LEU A 82 8.96 -10.37 -7.69
N ALA A 83 8.37 -9.48 -8.50
CA ALA A 83 6.94 -9.52 -8.82
C ALA A 83 6.70 -8.88 -10.18
N THR A 84 5.68 -9.38 -10.90
CA THR A 84 5.25 -8.86 -12.20
C THR A 84 3.74 -8.72 -12.23
N GLY A 85 3.25 -7.50 -12.51
CA GLY A 85 1.83 -7.21 -12.69
C GLY A 85 0.98 -7.40 -11.44
N GLU A 86 1.54 -7.26 -10.25
CA GLU A 86 0.81 -7.36 -8.98
C GLU A 86 -0.16 -6.19 -8.81
N GLN A 87 -1.43 -6.50 -8.61
CA GLN A 87 -2.46 -5.47 -8.41
C GLN A 87 -2.24 -4.74 -7.10
N VAL A 88 -2.08 -3.43 -7.15
CA VAL A 88 -2.05 -2.55 -5.98
C VAL A 88 -3.35 -1.75 -5.86
N THR A 89 -3.67 -1.33 -4.66
CA THR A 89 -4.83 -0.48 -4.40
C THR A 89 -4.34 0.93 -4.12
N VAL A 90 -4.81 1.89 -4.93
CA VAL A 90 -4.57 3.32 -4.70
C VAL A 90 -5.91 4.00 -4.51
N THR A 91 -6.08 4.73 -3.42
CA THR A 91 -7.32 5.43 -3.08
C THR A 91 -7.05 6.90 -2.81
N LYS A 92 -8.06 7.76 -2.90
CA LYS A 92 -7.94 9.13 -2.38
C LYS A 92 -7.72 9.09 -0.88
N SER A 93 -6.79 9.93 -0.42
CA SER A 93 -6.55 10.13 0.99
C SER A 93 -7.66 10.98 1.61
N ASN A 94 -8.03 10.65 2.85
CA ASN A 94 -8.85 11.49 3.71
C ASN A 94 -7.99 12.42 4.61
N ASN A 95 -6.67 12.32 4.52
CA ASN A 95 -5.72 13.14 5.27
C ASN A 95 -4.64 13.71 4.34
N THR A 96 -4.96 14.84 3.71
CA THR A 96 -4.09 15.51 2.73
C THR A 96 -2.82 16.10 3.33
N SER A 97 -2.72 16.21 4.68
CA SER A 97 -1.49 16.65 5.34
C SER A 97 -0.32 15.70 5.13
N TYR A 98 -0.60 14.41 4.89
CA TYR A 98 0.42 13.38 4.64
C TYR A 98 0.54 13.00 3.17
N GLY A 99 -0.50 13.23 2.37
CA GLY A 99 -0.52 12.94 0.95
C GLY A 99 -1.93 12.87 0.39
N ASP A 100 -2.06 13.10 -0.92
CA ASP A 100 -3.35 13.14 -1.62
C ASP A 100 -3.95 11.76 -1.86
N TYR A 101 -3.11 10.73 -1.81
CA TYR A 101 -3.48 9.34 -2.07
C TYR A 101 -2.98 8.42 -0.96
N TYR A 102 -3.53 7.20 -0.94
CA TYR A 102 -3.11 6.13 -0.05
C TYR A 102 -2.88 4.86 -0.88
N ILE A 103 -1.70 4.23 -0.74
CA ILE A 103 -1.35 3.00 -1.44
C ILE A 103 -1.34 1.81 -0.48
N THR A 104 -1.85 0.69 -0.97
CA THR A 104 -1.78 -0.60 -0.29
C THR A 104 -1.25 -1.65 -1.25
N LEU A 105 -0.10 -2.24 -0.93
CA LEU A 105 0.46 -3.39 -1.62
C LEU A 105 -0.08 -4.69 -1.00
N PRO A 106 -0.23 -5.78 -1.79
CA PRO A 106 -0.57 -7.10 -1.25
C PRO A 106 0.39 -7.52 -0.13
N LYS A 107 -0.13 -8.02 0.97
CA LYS A 107 0.69 -8.39 2.16
C LYS A 107 1.78 -9.44 1.83
N GLN A 108 1.48 -10.38 0.94
CA GLN A 108 2.45 -11.37 0.46
C GLN A 108 3.63 -10.71 -0.27
N LEU A 109 3.33 -9.72 -1.13
CA LEU A 109 4.34 -8.95 -1.84
C LEU A 109 5.20 -8.13 -0.87
N GLN A 110 4.59 -7.42 0.08
CA GLN A 110 5.32 -6.69 1.11
C GLN A 110 6.29 -7.60 1.87
N LYS A 111 5.82 -8.79 2.28
CA LYS A 111 6.66 -9.79 2.97
C LYS A 111 7.83 -10.24 2.09
N LYS A 112 7.58 -10.55 0.81
CA LYS A 112 8.61 -10.99 -0.15
C LYS A 112 9.67 -9.91 -0.34
N ILE A 113 9.27 -8.67 -0.54
CA ILE A 113 10.20 -7.53 -0.70
C ILE A 113 11.09 -7.41 0.54
N ARG A 114 10.50 -7.36 1.74
CA ARG A 114 11.27 -7.23 2.99
C ARG A 114 12.23 -8.39 3.23
N GLN A 115 11.81 -9.63 2.94
CA GLN A 115 12.69 -10.80 3.04
C GLN A 115 13.89 -10.71 2.10
N ARG A 116 13.68 -10.24 0.87
CA ARG A 116 14.77 -10.13 -0.13
C ARG A 116 15.72 -8.98 0.16
N THR A 117 15.20 -7.86 0.63
CA THR A 117 15.98 -6.66 0.98
C THR A 117 16.60 -6.72 2.37
N GLY A 118 16.26 -7.71 3.19
CA GLY A 118 16.69 -7.77 4.59
C GLY A 118 16.07 -6.69 5.48
N GLN A 119 15.04 -5.97 4.99
CA GLN A 119 14.45 -4.84 5.71
C GLN A 119 13.27 -5.25 6.58
N THR A 120 13.05 -4.48 7.65
CA THR A 120 11.87 -4.58 8.50
C THR A 120 10.74 -3.68 8.02
N GLU A 121 9.57 -3.78 8.62
CA GLU A 121 8.45 -2.89 8.34
C GLU A 121 8.75 -1.42 8.67
N ALA A 122 9.52 -1.18 9.72
CA ALA A 122 9.97 0.16 10.11
C ALA A 122 11.01 0.74 9.12
N ASN A 123 11.85 -0.12 8.56
CA ASN A 123 12.96 0.29 7.70
C ASN A 123 12.60 0.38 6.21
N LEU A 124 11.42 -0.13 5.81
CA LEU A 124 10.92 -0.04 4.45
C LEU A 124 9.38 0.02 4.48
N ILE A 125 8.85 1.24 4.40
CA ILE A 125 7.42 1.51 4.41
C ILE A 125 6.87 1.24 3.00
N LEU A 126 5.96 0.28 2.89
CA LEU A 126 5.38 -0.19 1.63
C LEU A 126 3.84 0.02 1.56
N GLU A 127 3.27 0.65 2.57
CA GLU A 127 1.85 0.96 2.66
C GLU A 127 1.67 2.27 3.39
N GLY A 128 0.94 3.22 2.82
CA GLY A 128 0.76 4.51 3.45
C GLY A 128 0.31 5.62 2.51
N TYR A 129 0.45 6.84 2.95
CA TYR A 129 0.11 8.04 2.20
C TYR A 129 1.17 8.31 1.14
N LEU A 130 0.72 8.56 -0.10
CA LEU A 130 1.57 8.94 -1.22
C LEU A 130 1.66 10.45 -1.33
N ARG A 131 2.87 10.96 -1.48
CA ARG A 131 3.18 12.35 -1.80
C ARG A 131 4.25 12.39 -2.89
N PHE A 132 4.05 13.27 -3.86
CA PHE A 132 5.05 13.57 -4.89
C PHE A 132 5.69 14.93 -4.59
N GLU A 133 6.98 15.03 -4.80
CA GLU A 133 7.73 16.27 -4.70
C GLU A 133 8.53 16.48 -5.99
N TYR A 134 8.60 17.74 -6.41
CA TYR A 134 9.25 18.19 -7.66
C TYR A 134 10.28 19.25 -7.31
N PRO A 135 11.44 18.86 -6.75
CA PRO A 135 12.49 19.82 -6.43
C PRO A 135 13.06 20.47 -7.69
N ASP A 136 13.64 21.66 -7.53
CA ASP A 136 14.14 22.49 -8.64
C ASP A 136 15.28 21.84 -9.48
N ASN A 137 15.88 20.76 -8.98
CA ASN A 137 16.92 20.00 -9.69
C ASN A 137 16.39 19.12 -10.83
N GLY A 138 15.06 19.10 -11.06
CA GLY A 138 14.42 18.30 -12.11
C GLY A 138 14.19 16.84 -11.76
N GLU A 139 14.56 16.39 -10.57
CA GLU A 139 14.21 15.07 -10.08
C GLU A 139 12.75 15.06 -9.62
N THR A 140 12.08 13.92 -9.75
CA THR A 140 10.76 13.70 -9.16
C THR A 140 10.89 12.67 -8.06
N TRP A 141 10.32 12.97 -6.91
CA TRP A 141 10.41 12.13 -5.74
C TRP A 141 9.03 11.63 -5.34
N LEU A 142 8.95 10.34 -4.98
CA LEU A 142 7.76 9.69 -4.43
C LEU A 142 8.04 9.33 -2.97
N PHE A 143 7.14 9.74 -2.09
CA PHE A 143 7.19 9.38 -0.68
C PHE A 143 6.02 8.50 -0.32
N ILE A 144 6.29 7.42 0.44
CA ILE A 144 5.28 6.59 1.11
C ILE A 144 5.43 6.82 2.60
N THR A 145 4.44 7.50 3.21
CA THR A 145 4.43 7.84 4.64
C THR A 145 3.54 6.88 5.40
N SER A 146 4.03 6.29 6.47
CA SER A 146 3.27 5.35 7.32
C SER A 146 2.01 5.99 7.89
N LYS A 147 0.90 5.26 7.90
CA LYS A 147 -0.39 5.69 8.46
C LYS A 147 -0.35 5.89 9.97
N ASP A 148 0.35 5.00 10.64
CA ASP A 148 0.38 4.96 12.10
C ASP A 148 1.80 5.31 12.55
N GLY A 149 2.09 6.52 12.99
CA GLY A 149 3.40 6.92 13.53
C GLY A 149 4.02 5.97 14.58
N LYS A 150 3.34 4.83 14.84
CA LYS A 150 3.71 3.79 15.79
C LYS A 150 4.88 2.89 15.39
N ASN A 151 5.30 2.89 14.12
CA ASN A 151 6.39 2.01 13.68
C ASN A 151 7.78 2.56 13.98
N VAL A 152 7.86 3.68 14.62
CA VAL A 152 9.14 4.27 14.98
C VAL A 152 9.25 4.26 16.49
N GLY A 153 10.00 3.30 17.02
CA GLY A 153 10.19 3.00 18.42
C GLY A 153 10.72 4.14 19.31
N VAL A 154 10.02 5.28 19.33
CA VAL A 154 10.26 6.38 20.24
C VAL A 154 8.97 6.63 21.01
N GLU A 155 8.87 6.10 22.21
CA GLU A 155 7.90 6.52 23.21
C GLU A 155 8.17 7.99 23.56
N GLY A 156 7.23 8.84 23.27
CA GLY A 156 7.18 10.20 23.80
C GLY A 156 7.54 11.33 22.84
N GLY A 157 6.57 11.87 22.18
CA GLY A 157 6.56 13.23 21.69
C GLY A 157 6.83 13.42 20.19
N ALA A 158 5.95 14.14 19.56
CA ALA A 158 5.86 14.56 18.17
C ALA A 158 5.63 13.42 17.16
N ASP A 159 4.62 13.59 16.33
CA ASP A 159 4.16 12.65 15.28
C ASP A 159 5.20 12.49 14.17
N PHE A 160 6.28 11.75 14.42
CA PHE A 160 7.26 11.38 13.41
C PHE A 160 6.79 10.11 12.70
N HIS A 161 6.16 10.27 11.55
CA HIS A 161 5.81 9.17 10.68
C HIS A 161 7.07 8.67 9.93
N GLY A 162 7.26 7.36 9.90
CA GLY A 162 8.27 6.76 9.01
C GLY A 162 7.92 7.06 7.55
N GLN A 163 8.93 7.33 6.72
CA GLN A 163 8.73 7.71 5.33
C GLN A 163 9.78 7.06 4.45
N THR A 164 9.33 6.29 3.45
CA THR A 164 10.21 5.75 2.40
C THR A 164 10.21 6.69 1.21
N CYS A 165 11.41 7.04 0.75
CA CYS A 165 11.67 7.93 -0.37
C CYS A 165 12.15 7.12 -1.58
N PHE A 166 11.53 7.38 -2.73
CA PHE A 166 11.93 6.88 -4.03
C PHE A 166 12.20 8.06 -4.96
N ALA A 167 13.21 7.95 -5.81
CA ALA A 167 13.40 8.88 -6.91
C ALA A 167 12.99 8.25 -8.23
N ARG A 168 12.45 9.05 -9.15
CA ARG A 168 12.14 8.61 -10.51
C ARG A 168 13.43 8.19 -11.19
N GLY A 169 13.48 6.97 -11.69
CA GLY A 169 14.60 6.41 -12.44
C GLY A 169 14.34 6.42 -13.95
N MET A 170 15.33 5.98 -14.71
CA MET A 170 15.10 5.58 -16.09
C MET A 170 14.21 4.34 -16.11
N GLU A 171 13.28 4.29 -17.05
CA GLU A 171 12.41 3.13 -17.26
C GLU A 171 13.27 1.89 -17.53
N LEU A 172 12.87 0.75 -16.95
CA LEU A 172 13.44 -0.53 -17.28
C LEU A 172 13.06 -0.82 -18.74
N HIS A 173 14.02 -0.73 -19.65
CA HIS A 173 13.81 -1.15 -21.03
C HIS A 173 13.61 -2.68 -21.02
N GLN A 174 12.36 -3.09 -21.31
CA GLN A 174 12.02 -4.48 -21.63
C GLN A 174 12.58 -4.87 -22.99
#